data_45b1df7d00ddea3c6754e1bf0dc3c128
#
_entry.id   45b1df7d00ddea3c6754e1bf0dc3c128
#
_cell.length_a   1.000
_cell.length_b   1.000
_cell.length_c   1.000
_cell.angle_alpha   90.00
_cell.angle_beta   90.00
_cell.angle_gamma   90.00
#
_symmetry.space_group_name_H-M   'P 1'
#
loop_
_entity.id
_entity.type
_entity.pdbx_description
1 polymer ?
#
loop_
_entity_poly.entity_id
_entity_poly.type
_entity_poly.pdbx_seq_one_letter_code
_entity_poly.pdbx_strand_id
1 'polypeptide(L)'
;MGMLKSKFVGCLIGSAVGDALGSSFEGFMSSSVDAESFHGRWTDDTHMMIGVAESLIANKGFEGNHMAQTFIKNYEQEPWRGYASGPPRVFRWIKSGVAWNEAAKRLFGGMGSFGNGAAMRVAPVGLFYYDDLEKLRAVAYSQSQITHTHELGMEGAALQAYAVALAIKADSSCRLDPYVFLAELKNFAKNEVYKMKLERMRKLLAEAADKAAVVRELGNGVEAHNSVPTAIYCFLRNWSSFEDAVLYAVSLGGDTDTIGAMTEP
;
A
#
# COMPACT_ATOMS: atom_id res chain seq x y z
N MET A 1 7.78 -24.63 5.92
CA MET A 1 7.69 -23.51 6.90
C MET A 1 8.75 -22.43 6.65
N GLY A 2 10.01 -22.74 6.31
CA GLY A 2 11.06 -21.73 6.13
C GLY A 2 10.78 -20.70 5.03
N MET A 3 10.39 -21.14 3.84
CA MET A 3 10.18 -20.26 2.67
C MET A 3 9.04 -19.26 2.86
N LEU A 4 7.89 -19.69 3.38
CA LEU A 4 6.75 -18.79 3.65
C LEU A 4 7.12 -17.72 4.70
N LYS A 5 7.83 -18.12 5.75
CA LYS A 5 8.33 -17.17 6.76
C LYS A 5 9.27 -16.12 6.14
N SER A 6 10.18 -16.54 5.25
CA SER A 6 11.09 -15.61 4.57
C SER A 6 10.33 -14.61 3.71
N LYS A 7 9.30 -15.04 2.99
CA LYS A 7 8.45 -14.14 2.19
C LYS A 7 7.71 -13.13 3.07
N PHE A 8 7.15 -13.56 4.21
CA PHE A 8 6.47 -12.65 5.16
C PHE A 8 7.42 -11.59 5.71
N VAL A 9 8.62 -12.02 6.11
CA VAL A 9 9.65 -11.10 6.61
C VAL A 9 10.11 -10.17 5.48
N GLY A 10 10.33 -10.71 4.28
CA GLY A 10 10.72 -9.93 3.11
C GLY A 10 9.72 -8.83 2.78
N CYS A 11 8.43 -9.16 2.71
CA CYS A 11 7.36 -8.21 2.44
C CYS A 11 7.32 -7.06 3.47
N LEU A 12 7.34 -7.36 4.78
CA LEU A 12 7.26 -6.32 5.81
C LEU A 12 8.51 -5.46 5.89
N ILE A 13 9.70 -6.07 5.76
CA ILE A 13 10.97 -5.31 5.76
C ILE A 13 11.11 -4.54 4.45
N GLY A 14 10.75 -5.14 3.32
CA GLY A 14 10.78 -4.49 2.01
C GLY A 14 9.91 -3.24 1.97
N SER A 15 8.67 -3.33 2.47
CA SER A 15 7.80 -2.15 2.63
C SER A 15 8.47 -1.05 3.46
N ALA A 16 9.07 -1.38 4.60
CA ALA A 16 9.72 -0.40 5.46
C ALA A 16 10.98 0.23 4.81
N VAL A 17 11.73 -0.56 4.03
CA VAL A 17 12.90 -0.06 3.28
C VAL A 17 12.45 0.83 2.12
N GLY A 18 11.39 0.45 1.39
CA GLY A 18 10.82 1.23 0.30
C GLY A 18 10.31 2.59 0.78
N ASP A 19 9.56 2.62 1.89
CA ASP A 19 9.15 3.83 2.61
C ASP A 19 10.36 4.71 2.96
N ALA A 20 11.33 4.15 3.70
CA ALA A 20 12.48 4.89 4.20
C ALA A 20 13.39 5.43 3.08
N LEU A 21 13.50 4.74 1.95
CA LEU A 21 14.23 5.25 0.79
C LEU A 21 13.42 6.36 0.11
N GLY A 22 12.13 6.11 -0.14
CA GLY A 22 11.24 7.04 -0.83
C GLY A 22 11.07 8.35 -0.09
N SER A 23 11.01 8.32 1.26
CA SER A 23 10.85 9.51 2.10
C SER A 23 11.96 10.58 1.91
N SER A 24 13.14 10.16 1.44
CA SER A 24 14.23 11.08 1.13
C SER A 24 14.01 11.87 -0.18
N PHE A 25 13.07 11.45 -1.01
CA PHE A 25 12.80 12.01 -2.34
C PHE A 25 11.38 12.55 -2.51
N GLU A 26 10.55 12.48 -1.47
CA GLU A 26 9.16 12.96 -1.51
C GLU A 26 9.11 14.45 -1.91
N GLY A 27 8.27 14.76 -2.91
CA GLY A 27 8.12 16.11 -3.44
C GLY A 27 9.24 16.58 -4.39
N PHE A 28 10.24 15.75 -4.66
CA PHE A 28 11.29 16.07 -5.62
C PHE A 28 11.16 15.22 -6.88
N MET A 29 11.41 15.84 -8.05
CA MET A 29 11.68 15.08 -9.28
C MET A 29 13.20 14.83 -9.33
N SER A 30 13.64 13.68 -8.91
CA SER A 30 15.06 13.31 -8.99
C SER A 30 15.32 12.49 -10.25
N SER A 31 16.30 12.91 -11.04
CA SER A 31 16.78 12.16 -12.21
C SER A 31 17.68 10.98 -11.83
N SER A 32 18.22 10.97 -10.61
CA SER A 32 19.08 9.92 -10.08
C SER A 32 18.66 9.58 -8.65
N VAL A 33 18.17 8.38 -8.46
CA VAL A 33 17.94 7.77 -7.13
C VAL A 33 18.97 6.66 -6.98
N ASP A 34 19.71 6.66 -5.89
CA ASP A 34 20.67 5.62 -5.56
C ASP A 34 20.46 5.10 -4.12
N ALA A 35 20.95 3.90 -3.86
CA ALA A 35 20.86 3.28 -2.55
C ALA A 35 21.70 4.03 -1.48
N GLU A 36 22.65 4.87 -1.85
CA GLU A 36 23.46 5.67 -0.93
C GLU A 36 22.62 6.77 -0.27
N SER A 37 21.50 7.15 -0.88
CA SER A 37 20.53 8.11 -0.33
C SER A 37 19.67 7.54 0.80
N PHE A 38 19.82 6.26 1.17
CA PHE A 38 19.08 5.62 2.23
C PHE A 38 19.51 6.10 3.62
N HIS A 39 18.63 6.83 4.30
CA HIS A 39 18.88 7.34 5.65
C HIS A 39 18.19 6.53 6.76
N GLY A 40 17.45 5.47 6.39
CA GLY A 40 16.76 4.57 7.33
C GLY A 40 15.60 5.22 8.09
N ARG A 41 15.12 6.37 7.64
CA ARG A 41 14.02 7.10 8.29
C ARG A 41 12.69 6.77 7.59
N TRP A 42 11.90 5.90 8.20
CA TRP A 42 10.57 5.53 7.74
C TRP A 42 9.48 6.50 8.24
N THR A 43 8.34 6.52 7.57
CA THR A 43 7.22 7.46 7.76
C THR A 43 6.01 6.80 8.43
N ASP A 44 4.83 7.44 8.32
CA ASP A 44 3.56 6.87 8.79
C ASP A 44 3.14 5.63 7.99
N ASP A 45 3.67 5.40 6.82
CA ASP A 45 3.48 4.17 6.03
C ASP A 45 3.86 2.93 6.85
N THR A 46 5.11 2.83 7.22
CA THR A 46 5.62 1.75 8.08
C THR A 46 4.99 1.79 9.46
N HIS A 47 4.79 2.98 10.05
CA HIS A 47 4.21 3.11 11.38
C HIS A 47 2.79 2.54 11.47
N MET A 48 1.98 2.83 10.47
CA MET A 48 0.61 2.30 10.41
C MET A 48 0.58 0.83 9.99
N MET A 49 1.51 0.37 9.14
CA MET A 49 1.66 -1.04 8.80
C MET A 49 1.97 -1.88 10.06
N ILE A 50 2.88 -1.41 10.90
CA ILE A 50 3.18 -2.04 12.21
C ILE A 50 1.89 -2.11 13.06
N GLY A 51 1.13 -1.02 13.12
CA GLY A 51 -0.13 -0.99 13.89
C GLY A 51 -1.18 -1.98 13.37
N VAL A 52 -1.26 -2.19 12.04
CA VAL A 52 -2.12 -3.24 11.45
C VAL A 52 -1.65 -4.62 11.91
N ALA A 53 -0.34 -4.90 11.79
CA ALA A 53 0.23 -6.20 12.19
C ALA A 53 0.02 -6.48 13.68
N GLU A 54 0.32 -5.53 14.54
CA GLU A 54 0.11 -5.63 16.00
C GLU A 54 -1.34 -5.99 16.34
N SER A 55 -2.30 -5.28 15.71
CA SER A 55 -3.72 -5.51 15.99
C SER A 55 -4.19 -6.89 15.50
N LEU A 56 -3.77 -7.30 14.30
CA LEU A 56 -4.11 -8.63 13.76
C LEU A 56 -3.56 -9.76 14.62
N ILE A 57 -2.32 -9.63 15.10
CA ILE A 57 -1.66 -10.63 15.96
C ILE A 57 -2.37 -10.72 17.31
N ALA A 58 -2.63 -9.57 17.94
CA ALA A 58 -3.25 -9.51 19.27
C ALA A 58 -4.65 -10.16 19.29
N ASN A 59 -5.45 -9.95 18.23
CA ASN A 59 -6.83 -10.44 18.16
C ASN A 59 -6.97 -11.72 17.35
N LYS A 60 -5.89 -12.25 16.78
CA LYS A 60 -5.90 -13.37 15.83
C LYS A 60 -6.88 -13.13 14.65
N GLY A 61 -6.97 -11.89 14.21
CA GLY A 61 -7.86 -11.42 13.17
C GLY A 61 -8.18 -9.94 13.32
N PHE A 62 -9.09 -9.45 12.48
CA PHE A 62 -9.49 -8.04 12.49
C PHE A 62 -10.46 -7.74 13.64
N GLU A 63 -10.12 -6.72 14.44
CA GLU A 63 -11.00 -6.07 15.41
C GLU A 63 -10.86 -4.54 15.24
N GLY A 64 -11.93 -3.89 14.75
CA GLY A 64 -11.85 -2.52 14.26
C GLY A 64 -11.56 -1.48 15.33
N ASN A 65 -12.16 -1.63 16.53
CA ASN A 65 -11.90 -0.72 17.63
C ASN A 65 -10.47 -0.87 18.15
N HIS A 66 -9.99 -2.10 18.31
CA HIS A 66 -8.60 -2.37 18.74
C HIS A 66 -7.59 -1.78 17.75
N MET A 67 -7.81 -1.99 16.45
CA MET A 67 -6.91 -1.46 15.42
C MET A 67 -6.90 0.08 15.43
N ALA A 68 -8.06 0.70 15.56
CA ALA A 68 -8.17 2.17 15.67
C ALA A 68 -7.44 2.71 16.91
N GLN A 69 -7.57 2.05 18.06
CA GLN A 69 -6.85 2.43 19.27
C GLN A 69 -5.34 2.20 19.15
N THR A 70 -4.92 1.14 18.46
CA THR A 70 -3.49 0.89 18.16
C THR A 70 -2.92 2.04 17.30
N PHE A 71 -3.61 2.46 16.26
CA PHE A 71 -3.18 3.62 15.43
C PHE A 71 -3.09 4.91 16.26
N ILE A 72 -4.08 5.17 17.13
CA ILE A 72 -4.08 6.34 17.99
C ILE A 72 -2.87 6.31 18.93
N LYS A 73 -2.64 5.17 19.61
CA LYS A 73 -1.51 4.97 20.51
C LYS A 73 -0.17 5.22 19.81
N ASN A 74 0.01 4.60 18.64
CA ASN A 74 1.25 4.72 17.87
C ASN A 74 1.46 6.18 17.43
N TYR A 75 0.42 6.83 16.88
CA TYR A 75 0.47 8.25 16.53
C TYR A 75 0.84 9.16 17.72
N GLU A 76 0.28 8.93 18.91
CA GLU A 76 0.58 9.73 20.11
C GLU A 76 2.02 9.56 20.59
N GLN A 77 2.63 8.41 20.33
CA GLN A 77 4.04 8.15 20.66
C GLN A 77 5.00 8.83 19.68
N GLU A 78 4.69 8.79 18.37
CA GLU A 78 5.55 9.33 17.31
C GLU A 78 4.77 10.16 16.27
N PRO A 79 4.18 11.31 16.66
CA PRO A 79 3.35 12.13 15.76
C PRO A 79 4.14 12.78 14.61
N TRP A 80 5.47 12.77 14.69
CA TRP A 80 6.37 13.36 13.70
C TRP A 80 6.68 12.45 12.49
N ARG A 81 6.00 11.30 12.36
CA ARG A 81 6.25 10.32 11.29
C ARG A 81 5.68 10.71 9.92
N GLY A 82 5.29 11.94 9.67
CA GLY A 82 4.83 12.37 8.35
C GLY A 82 3.30 12.27 8.12
N TYR A 83 2.52 11.92 9.15
CA TYR A 83 1.07 11.80 9.02
C TYR A 83 0.42 12.98 8.30
N ALA A 84 -0.31 12.71 7.21
CA ALA A 84 -1.16 13.70 6.57
C ALA A 84 -2.24 14.23 7.53
N SER A 85 -2.90 15.33 7.19
CA SER A 85 -3.87 16.01 8.07
C SER A 85 -5.13 15.20 8.41
N GLY A 86 -5.47 14.19 7.61
CA GLY A 86 -6.69 13.37 7.76
C GLY A 86 -6.67 12.49 9.01
N PRO A 87 -5.71 11.55 9.13
CA PRO A 87 -5.66 10.60 10.25
C PRO A 87 -5.67 11.24 11.63
N PRO A 88 -4.89 12.30 11.94
CA PRO A 88 -4.96 12.95 13.26
C PRO A 88 -6.33 13.57 13.59
N ARG A 89 -7.08 14.03 12.57
CA ARG A 89 -8.46 14.53 12.77
C ARG A 89 -9.40 13.39 13.12
N VAL A 90 -9.29 12.27 12.42
CA VAL A 90 -10.07 11.05 12.68
C VAL A 90 -9.78 10.53 14.08
N PHE A 91 -8.51 10.44 14.48
CA PHE A 91 -8.09 9.98 15.81
C PHE A 91 -8.71 10.83 16.92
N ARG A 92 -8.75 12.16 16.76
CA ARG A 92 -9.44 13.06 17.72
C ARG A 92 -10.93 12.78 17.81
N TRP A 93 -11.62 12.52 16.70
CA TRP A 93 -13.04 12.19 16.72
C TRP A 93 -13.31 10.84 17.39
N ILE A 94 -12.48 9.83 17.13
CA ILE A 94 -12.61 8.53 17.81
C ILE A 94 -12.38 8.69 19.31
N LYS A 95 -11.37 9.44 19.73
CA LYS A 95 -11.12 9.76 21.16
C LYS A 95 -12.28 10.53 21.81
N SER A 96 -13.04 11.32 21.06
CA SER A 96 -14.25 12.00 21.54
C SER A 96 -15.51 11.13 21.54
N GLY A 97 -15.39 9.83 21.25
CA GLY A 97 -16.49 8.86 21.32
C GLY A 97 -17.18 8.58 19.99
N VAL A 98 -16.67 9.09 18.87
CA VAL A 98 -17.19 8.70 17.54
C VAL A 98 -16.73 7.29 17.22
N ALA A 99 -17.64 6.44 16.72
CA ALA A 99 -17.29 5.07 16.33
C ALA A 99 -16.19 5.06 15.27
N TRP A 100 -15.27 4.10 15.37
CA TRP A 100 -14.09 4.00 14.52
C TRP A 100 -14.43 3.92 13.00
N ASN A 101 -15.54 3.33 12.62
CA ASN A 101 -16.03 3.18 11.26
C ASN A 101 -16.90 4.35 10.76
N GLU A 102 -17.17 5.34 11.63
CA GLU A 102 -17.95 6.53 11.32
C GLU A 102 -17.11 7.80 11.25
N ALA A 103 -15.99 7.82 11.99
CA ALA A 103 -15.18 9.03 12.15
C ALA A 103 -14.63 9.53 10.79
N ALA A 104 -14.08 8.67 9.96
CA ALA A 104 -13.47 9.06 8.70
C ALA A 104 -14.48 9.50 7.63
N LYS A 105 -15.76 9.14 7.76
CA LYS A 105 -16.83 9.62 6.88
C LYS A 105 -17.01 11.15 6.94
N ARG A 106 -16.53 11.80 8.00
CA ARG A 106 -16.59 13.25 8.18
C ARG A 106 -15.54 14.02 7.38
N LEU A 107 -14.53 13.32 6.83
CA LEU A 107 -13.48 13.96 6.05
C LEU A 107 -14.03 14.46 4.70
N PHE A 108 -13.41 15.50 4.19
CA PHE A 108 -13.68 16.06 2.87
C PHE A 108 -15.18 16.33 2.60
N GLY A 109 -15.86 16.95 3.56
CA GLY A 109 -17.28 17.30 3.42
C GLY A 109 -18.23 16.11 3.40
N GLY A 110 -17.82 14.97 3.95
CA GLY A 110 -18.63 13.74 3.99
C GLY A 110 -18.33 12.74 2.87
N MET A 111 -17.42 13.06 1.95
CA MET A 111 -17.04 12.15 0.86
C MET A 111 -16.04 11.07 1.31
N GLY A 112 -15.37 11.26 2.44
CA GLY A 112 -14.26 10.41 2.87
C GLY A 112 -12.98 10.65 2.06
N SER A 113 -11.89 9.98 2.43
CA SER A 113 -10.62 10.06 1.72
C SER A 113 -10.50 8.97 0.67
N PHE A 114 -10.04 9.33 -0.53
CA PHE A 114 -9.60 8.40 -1.59
C PHE A 114 -8.07 8.31 -1.69
N GLY A 115 -7.35 8.84 -0.69
CA GLY A 115 -5.91 8.71 -0.60
C GLY A 115 -5.44 7.27 -0.41
N ASN A 116 -4.15 7.06 -0.57
CA ASN A 116 -3.51 5.75 -0.50
C ASN A 116 -3.16 5.26 0.91
N GLY A 117 -3.37 6.08 1.95
CA GLY A 117 -2.99 5.77 3.34
C GLY A 117 -3.61 4.48 3.91
N ALA A 118 -4.67 3.95 3.29
CA ALA A 118 -5.18 2.63 3.64
C ALA A 118 -4.45 1.50 2.90
N ALA A 119 -3.91 1.77 1.71
CA ALA A 119 -3.17 0.81 0.90
C ALA A 119 -1.71 0.67 1.36
N MET A 120 -1.04 1.78 1.72
CA MET A 120 0.34 1.80 2.17
C MET A 120 0.63 0.86 3.37
N ARG A 121 -0.36 0.68 4.24
CA ARG A 121 -0.26 -0.09 5.48
C ARG A 121 -0.85 -1.50 5.39
N VAL A 122 -1.39 -1.91 4.24
CA VAL A 122 -2.26 -3.09 4.14
C VAL A 122 -1.52 -4.43 4.03
N ALA A 123 -0.21 -4.42 3.79
CA ALA A 123 0.58 -5.64 3.61
C ALA A 123 0.30 -6.73 4.65
N PRO A 124 0.19 -6.44 5.97
CA PRO A 124 -0.13 -7.46 6.97
C PRO A 124 -1.50 -8.13 6.74
N VAL A 125 -2.48 -7.44 6.15
CA VAL A 125 -3.78 -8.04 5.79
C VAL A 125 -3.60 -9.04 4.65
N GLY A 126 -2.83 -8.67 3.62
CA GLY A 126 -2.49 -9.56 2.52
C GLY A 126 -1.76 -10.82 2.98
N LEU A 127 -0.82 -10.67 3.95
CA LEU A 127 -0.09 -11.77 4.55
C LEU A 127 -0.97 -12.65 5.45
N PHE A 128 -1.83 -12.06 6.27
CA PHE A 128 -2.64 -12.79 7.25
C PHE A 128 -3.76 -13.60 6.61
N TYR A 129 -4.35 -13.10 5.52
CA TYR A 129 -5.48 -13.71 4.81
C TYR A 129 -5.14 -14.15 3.38
N TYR A 130 -3.86 -14.45 3.09
CA TYR A 130 -3.38 -14.77 1.74
C TYR A 130 -4.12 -15.97 1.09
N ASP A 131 -4.68 -16.87 1.87
CA ASP A 131 -5.40 -18.08 1.45
C ASP A 131 -6.94 -17.95 1.53
N ASP A 132 -7.48 -16.80 1.99
CA ASP A 132 -8.91 -16.53 2.11
C ASP A 132 -9.25 -15.16 1.49
N LEU A 133 -9.54 -15.15 0.18
CA LEU A 133 -9.77 -13.92 -0.59
C LEU A 133 -11.01 -13.13 -0.15
N GLU A 134 -12.04 -13.81 0.36
CA GLU A 134 -13.24 -13.14 0.85
C GLU A 134 -12.93 -12.34 2.11
N LYS A 135 -12.26 -12.98 3.07
CA LYS A 135 -11.80 -12.29 4.28
C LYS A 135 -10.75 -11.22 3.97
N LEU A 136 -9.79 -11.50 3.08
CA LEU A 136 -8.80 -10.51 2.66
C LEU A 136 -9.48 -9.22 2.21
N ARG A 137 -10.43 -9.29 1.28
CA ARG A 137 -11.18 -8.12 0.81
C ARG A 137 -11.97 -7.45 1.92
N ALA A 138 -12.73 -8.24 2.69
CA ALA A 138 -13.56 -7.70 3.77
C ALA A 138 -12.73 -6.96 4.82
N VAL A 139 -11.58 -7.52 5.21
CA VAL A 139 -10.69 -6.91 6.19
C VAL A 139 -9.93 -5.73 5.61
N ALA A 140 -9.49 -5.78 4.34
CA ALA A 140 -8.87 -4.64 3.67
C ALA A 140 -9.82 -3.43 3.63
N TYR A 141 -11.09 -3.64 3.33
CA TYR A 141 -12.11 -2.59 3.40
C TYR A 141 -12.34 -2.09 4.83
N SER A 142 -12.47 -3.00 5.79
CA SER A 142 -12.77 -2.63 7.18
C SER A 142 -11.63 -1.84 7.82
N GLN A 143 -10.37 -2.22 7.62
CA GLN A 143 -9.22 -1.46 8.10
C GLN A 143 -9.11 -0.09 7.42
N SER A 144 -9.50 0.00 6.13
CA SER A 144 -9.54 1.28 5.41
C SER A 144 -10.52 2.25 6.07
N GLN A 145 -11.70 1.79 6.47
CA GLN A 145 -12.75 2.63 7.05
C GLN A 145 -12.33 3.39 8.30
N ILE A 146 -11.26 2.98 8.96
CA ILE A 146 -10.72 3.73 10.13
C ILE A 146 -10.30 5.14 9.72
N THR A 147 -9.75 5.32 8.49
CA THR A 147 -9.21 6.60 8.02
C THR A 147 -9.65 6.98 6.60
N HIS A 148 -10.03 6.00 5.75
CA HIS A 148 -10.35 6.17 4.33
C HIS A 148 -11.65 5.45 4.00
N THR A 149 -12.71 6.21 3.76
CA THR A 149 -14.06 5.66 3.52
C THR A 149 -14.56 5.84 2.09
N HIS A 150 -13.80 6.52 1.25
CA HIS A 150 -14.13 6.64 -0.17
C HIS A 150 -13.87 5.31 -0.89
N GLU A 151 -14.75 4.94 -1.83
CA GLU A 151 -14.68 3.67 -2.57
C GLU A 151 -13.30 3.43 -3.22
N LEU A 152 -12.73 4.44 -3.86
CA LEU A 152 -11.42 4.32 -4.49
C LEU A 152 -10.29 4.04 -3.48
N GLY A 153 -10.33 4.63 -2.30
CA GLY A 153 -9.34 4.36 -1.25
C GLY A 153 -9.46 2.94 -0.70
N MET A 154 -10.67 2.48 -0.44
CA MET A 154 -10.93 1.13 0.06
C MET A 154 -10.59 0.05 -0.97
N GLU A 155 -10.97 0.26 -2.22
CA GLU A 155 -10.66 -0.68 -3.31
C GLU A 155 -9.15 -0.74 -3.58
N GLY A 156 -8.43 0.40 -3.51
CA GLY A 156 -6.97 0.43 -3.63
C GLY A 156 -6.29 -0.43 -2.57
N ALA A 157 -6.72 -0.30 -1.32
CA ALA A 157 -6.19 -1.14 -0.24
C ALA A 157 -6.48 -2.63 -0.46
N ALA A 158 -7.67 -3.00 -0.93
CA ALA A 158 -8.00 -4.39 -1.22
C ALA A 158 -7.16 -4.94 -2.38
N LEU A 159 -6.93 -4.14 -3.42
CA LEU A 159 -6.12 -4.52 -4.56
C LEU A 159 -4.66 -4.72 -4.17
N GLN A 160 -4.10 -3.82 -3.35
CA GLN A 160 -2.74 -3.96 -2.81
C GLN A 160 -2.61 -5.20 -1.91
N ALA A 161 -3.56 -5.45 -1.01
CA ALA A 161 -3.57 -6.64 -0.19
C ALA A 161 -3.60 -7.93 -1.03
N TYR A 162 -4.35 -7.92 -2.14
CA TYR A 162 -4.39 -9.07 -3.04
C TYR A 162 -3.10 -9.24 -3.84
N ALA A 163 -2.44 -8.15 -4.26
CA ALA A 163 -1.11 -8.21 -4.87
C ALA A 163 -0.10 -8.88 -3.93
N VAL A 164 -0.09 -8.51 -2.63
CA VAL A 164 0.71 -9.19 -1.61
C VAL A 164 0.38 -10.69 -1.54
N ALA A 165 -0.90 -11.06 -1.48
CA ALA A 165 -1.31 -12.46 -1.39
C ALA A 165 -0.90 -13.27 -2.63
N LEU A 166 -0.96 -12.70 -3.82
CA LEU A 166 -0.50 -13.32 -5.06
C LEU A 166 1.01 -13.54 -5.05
N ALA A 167 1.80 -12.54 -4.62
CA ALA A 167 3.25 -12.65 -4.54
C ALA A 167 3.70 -13.71 -3.52
N ILE A 168 3.01 -13.79 -2.37
CA ILE A 168 3.27 -14.84 -1.36
C ILE A 168 2.99 -16.24 -1.91
N LYS A 169 1.96 -16.41 -2.71
CA LYS A 169 1.59 -17.70 -3.33
C LYS A 169 2.47 -18.09 -4.52
N ALA A 170 3.12 -17.11 -5.15
CA ALA A 170 3.97 -17.38 -6.30
C ALA A 170 5.10 -18.37 -5.93
N ASP A 171 5.36 -19.33 -6.82
CA ASP A 171 6.46 -20.26 -6.64
C ASP A 171 7.78 -19.55 -6.93
N SER A 172 8.64 -19.42 -5.91
CA SER A 172 9.94 -18.76 -6.04
C SER A 172 10.94 -19.52 -6.93
N SER A 173 10.65 -20.77 -7.27
CA SER A 173 11.46 -21.56 -8.24
C SER A 173 11.07 -21.28 -9.70
N CYS A 174 9.94 -20.62 -9.93
CA CYS A 174 9.42 -20.31 -11.25
C CYS A 174 9.50 -18.80 -11.54
N ARG A 175 9.66 -18.47 -12.82
CA ARG A 175 9.54 -17.08 -13.24
C ARG A 175 8.12 -16.59 -13.05
N LEU A 176 7.94 -15.43 -12.37
CA LEU A 176 6.65 -14.78 -12.26
C LEU A 176 6.19 -14.31 -13.66
N ASP A 177 4.97 -14.65 -14.04
CA ASP A 177 4.34 -14.12 -15.25
C ASP A 177 3.52 -12.88 -14.90
N PRO A 178 3.96 -11.68 -15.30
CA PRO A 178 3.27 -10.44 -14.96
C PRO A 178 1.87 -10.35 -15.59
N TYR A 179 1.62 -11.03 -16.72
CA TYR A 179 0.32 -10.99 -17.37
C TYR A 179 -0.72 -11.87 -16.67
N VAL A 180 -0.29 -13.02 -16.14
CA VAL A 180 -1.14 -13.87 -15.28
C VAL A 180 -1.46 -13.12 -13.99
N PHE A 181 -0.46 -12.51 -13.36
CA PHE A 181 -0.63 -11.70 -12.16
C PHE A 181 -1.65 -10.55 -12.37
N LEU A 182 -1.53 -9.83 -13.48
CA LEU A 182 -2.48 -8.76 -13.83
C LEU A 182 -3.89 -9.26 -14.11
N ALA A 183 -4.02 -10.43 -14.72
CA ALA A 183 -5.33 -11.03 -14.98
C ALA A 183 -6.05 -11.37 -13.66
N GLU A 184 -5.33 -11.93 -12.69
CA GLU A 184 -5.85 -12.19 -11.34
C GLU A 184 -6.30 -10.90 -10.64
N LEU A 185 -5.47 -9.85 -10.66
CA LEU A 185 -5.84 -8.55 -10.10
C LEU A 185 -7.07 -7.94 -10.78
N LYS A 186 -7.17 -8.05 -12.11
CA LYS A 186 -8.30 -7.52 -12.88
C LYS A 186 -9.60 -8.26 -12.56
N ASN A 187 -9.53 -9.59 -12.40
CA ASN A 187 -10.67 -10.41 -11.99
C ASN A 187 -11.12 -10.08 -10.55
N PHE A 188 -10.17 -9.77 -9.69
CA PHE A 188 -10.44 -9.37 -8.31
C PHE A 188 -11.02 -7.95 -8.23
N ALA A 189 -10.56 -6.99 -9.02
CA ALA A 189 -11.00 -5.59 -8.97
C ALA A 189 -12.50 -5.45 -9.27
N LYS A 190 -13.21 -4.68 -8.43
CA LYS A 190 -14.64 -4.34 -8.64
C LYS A 190 -14.82 -3.01 -9.32
N ASN A 191 -13.98 -2.02 -8.97
CA ASN A 191 -14.09 -0.66 -9.48
C ASN A 191 -13.48 -0.53 -10.89
N GLU A 192 -14.22 0.10 -11.82
CA GLU A 192 -13.80 0.24 -13.22
C GLU A 192 -12.56 1.11 -13.40
N VAL A 193 -12.31 2.08 -12.51
CA VAL A 193 -11.08 2.91 -12.56
C VAL A 193 -9.85 2.01 -12.42
N TYR A 194 -9.86 1.08 -11.46
CA TYR A 194 -8.76 0.13 -11.27
C TYR A 194 -8.63 -0.85 -12.44
N LYS A 195 -9.74 -1.38 -12.96
CA LYS A 195 -9.70 -2.27 -14.13
C LYS A 195 -9.08 -1.59 -15.35
N MET A 196 -9.43 -0.31 -15.59
CA MET A 196 -8.80 0.48 -16.66
C MET A 196 -7.31 0.70 -16.42
N LYS A 197 -6.89 1.00 -15.19
CA LYS A 197 -5.47 1.17 -14.85
C LYS A 197 -4.68 -0.13 -15.04
N LEU A 198 -5.22 -1.28 -14.65
CA LEU A 198 -4.60 -2.58 -14.85
C LEU A 198 -4.46 -2.93 -16.35
N GLU A 199 -5.43 -2.55 -17.18
CA GLU A 199 -5.33 -2.72 -18.63
C GLU A 199 -4.25 -1.82 -19.25
N ARG A 200 -4.13 -0.57 -18.78
CA ARG A 200 -3.04 0.33 -19.20
C ARG A 200 -1.68 -0.23 -18.78
N MET A 201 -1.58 -0.73 -17.54
CA MET A 201 -0.36 -1.37 -17.03
C MET A 201 0.11 -2.52 -17.92
N ARG A 202 -0.84 -3.35 -18.40
CA ARG A 202 -0.55 -4.44 -19.33
C ARG A 202 0.14 -3.95 -20.61
N LYS A 203 -0.35 -2.83 -21.19
CA LYS A 203 0.26 -2.21 -22.38
C LYS A 203 1.64 -1.65 -22.07
N LEU A 204 1.79 -0.91 -20.97
CA LEU A 204 3.08 -0.34 -20.55
C LEU A 204 4.16 -1.39 -20.34
N LEU A 205 3.81 -2.56 -19.77
CA LEU A 205 4.75 -3.69 -19.63
C LEU A 205 5.13 -4.28 -20.98
N ALA A 206 4.17 -4.43 -21.90
CA ALA A 206 4.42 -4.98 -23.23
C ALA A 206 5.33 -4.08 -24.08
N GLU A 207 5.19 -2.77 -23.94
CA GLU A 207 5.92 -1.75 -24.69
C GLU A 207 7.26 -1.37 -24.02
N ALA A 208 7.57 -1.92 -22.84
CA ALA A 208 8.71 -1.51 -22.01
C ALA A 208 8.78 0.03 -21.84
N ALA A 209 7.62 0.63 -21.54
CA ALA A 209 7.40 2.06 -21.52
C ALA A 209 8.41 2.83 -20.65
N ASP A 210 8.69 4.06 -21.04
CA ASP A 210 9.52 4.97 -20.25
C ASP A 210 8.79 5.50 -19.00
N LYS A 211 9.55 6.11 -18.08
CA LYS A 211 9.02 6.64 -16.81
C LYS A 211 7.94 7.70 -17.03
N ALA A 212 8.10 8.57 -18.02
CA ALA A 212 7.14 9.63 -18.31
C ALA A 212 5.78 9.06 -18.77
N ALA A 213 5.81 8.00 -19.61
CA ALA A 213 4.62 7.29 -20.02
C ALA A 213 3.92 6.59 -18.83
N VAL A 214 4.70 5.97 -17.93
CA VAL A 214 4.15 5.32 -16.72
C VAL A 214 3.44 6.34 -15.84
N VAL A 215 4.08 7.46 -15.51
CA VAL A 215 3.48 8.52 -14.68
C VAL A 215 2.25 9.13 -15.36
N ARG A 216 2.27 9.37 -16.66
CA ARG A 216 1.12 9.90 -17.39
C ARG A 216 -0.08 8.97 -17.36
N GLU A 217 0.12 7.66 -17.52
CA GLU A 217 -0.98 6.68 -17.64
C GLU A 217 -1.47 6.16 -16.29
N LEU A 218 -0.58 5.96 -15.32
CA LEU A 218 -0.92 5.41 -14.02
C LEU A 218 -1.04 6.48 -12.93
N GLY A 219 -0.25 7.56 -13.02
CA GLY A 219 -0.13 8.59 -11.98
C GLY A 219 0.86 8.20 -10.90
N ASN A 220 1.32 9.19 -10.12
CA ASN A 220 2.29 9.00 -9.03
C ASN A 220 1.95 9.86 -7.80
N GLY A 221 0.71 10.30 -7.66
CA GLY A 221 0.26 11.13 -6.53
C GLY A 221 -0.34 10.31 -5.39
N VAL A 222 -0.75 11.02 -4.35
CA VAL A 222 -1.31 10.46 -3.10
C VAL A 222 -2.66 9.75 -3.24
N GLU A 223 -3.31 9.85 -4.41
CA GLU A 223 -4.57 9.18 -4.65
C GLU A 223 -4.34 7.68 -4.84
N ALA A 224 -5.11 6.84 -4.14
CA ALA A 224 -4.95 5.39 -4.18
C ALA A 224 -5.05 4.81 -5.61
N HIS A 225 -5.93 5.36 -6.45
CA HIS A 225 -6.11 4.91 -7.83
C HIS A 225 -4.96 5.32 -8.78
N ASN A 226 -4.01 6.12 -8.30
CA ASN A 226 -2.76 6.45 -8.98
C ASN A 226 -1.59 5.64 -8.40
N SER A 227 -1.30 5.79 -7.11
CA SER A 227 -0.13 5.17 -6.47
C SER A 227 -0.18 3.64 -6.43
N VAL A 228 -1.34 3.03 -6.13
CA VAL A 228 -1.45 1.56 -6.06
C VAL A 228 -1.14 0.88 -7.40
N PRO A 229 -1.75 1.25 -8.53
CA PRO A 229 -1.38 0.68 -9.83
C PRO A 229 0.10 0.93 -10.17
N THR A 230 0.64 2.09 -9.82
CA THR A 230 2.04 2.42 -10.11
C THR A 230 3.00 1.56 -9.31
N ALA A 231 2.74 1.34 -8.02
CA ALA A 231 3.54 0.43 -7.19
C ALA A 231 3.51 -1.01 -7.73
N ILE A 232 2.33 -1.53 -8.06
CA ILE A 232 2.19 -2.87 -8.66
C ILE A 232 2.94 -2.96 -10.01
N TYR A 233 2.91 -1.89 -10.83
CA TYR A 233 3.68 -1.84 -12.07
C TYR A 233 5.19 -1.93 -11.81
N CYS A 234 5.71 -1.17 -10.84
CA CYS A 234 7.12 -1.17 -10.48
C CYS A 234 7.60 -2.55 -10.04
N PHE A 235 6.81 -3.24 -9.22
CA PHE A 235 7.04 -4.62 -8.84
C PHE A 235 7.07 -5.56 -10.05
N LEU A 236 6.03 -5.56 -10.87
CA LEU A 236 5.91 -6.49 -12.01
C LEU A 236 6.97 -6.27 -13.07
N ARG A 237 7.39 -5.02 -13.27
CA ARG A 237 8.48 -4.67 -14.19
C ARG A 237 9.82 -5.23 -13.72
N ASN A 238 10.07 -5.22 -12.42
CA ASN A 238 11.37 -5.55 -11.81
C ASN A 238 11.26 -6.74 -10.83
N TRP A 239 10.32 -7.64 -11.02
CA TRP A 239 9.96 -8.71 -10.08
C TRP A 239 11.12 -9.59 -9.59
N SER A 240 12.25 -9.61 -10.30
CA SER A 240 13.43 -10.42 -9.99
C SER A 240 14.47 -9.70 -9.12
N SER A 241 14.29 -8.40 -8.86
CA SER A 241 15.23 -7.58 -8.10
C SER A 241 14.48 -6.58 -7.23
N PHE A 242 14.58 -6.75 -5.93
CA PHE A 242 14.05 -5.82 -4.93
C PHE A 242 14.60 -4.41 -5.13
N GLU A 243 15.91 -4.29 -5.20
CA GLU A 243 16.60 -3.01 -5.36
C GLU A 243 16.12 -2.27 -6.61
N ASP A 244 16.10 -2.95 -7.77
CA ASP A 244 15.65 -2.34 -9.03
C ASP A 244 14.18 -1.91 -8.95
N ALA A 245 13.32 -2.67 -8.29
CA ALA A 245 11.91 -2.35 -8.14
C ALA A 245 11.71 -1.07 -7.33
N VAL A 246 12.36 -0.97 -6.17
CA VAL A 246 12.24 0.19 -5.26
C VAL A 246 12.91 1.42 -5.87
N LEU A 247 14.12 1.30 -6.40
CA LEU A 247 14.80 2.42 -7.07
C LEU A 247 14.00 2.94 -8.27
N TYR A 248 13.40 2.04 -9.05
CA TYR A 248 12.52 2.44 -10.14
C TYR A 248 11.29 3.18 -9.63
N ALA A 249 10.62 2.66 -8.59
CA ALA A 249 9.44 3.27 -7.97
C ALA A 249 9.73 4.69 -7.48
N VAL A 250 10.77 4.87 -6.69
CA VAL A 250 11.18 6.17 -6.15
C VAL A 250 11.57 7.14 -7.27
N SER A 251 12.20 6.64 -8.35
CA SER A 251 12.60 7.47 -9.49
C SER A 251 11.45 8.02 -10.34
N LEU A 252 10.21 7.56 -10.12
CA LEU A 252 9.03 8.12 -10.77
C LEU A 252 8.58 9.46 -10.17
N GLY A 253 9.11 9.82 -8.99
CA GLY A 253 8.72 11.04 -8.26
C GLY A 253 7.30 10.98 -7.72
N GLY A 254 6.81 12.10 -7.23
CA GLY A 254 5.49 12.20 -6.59
C GLY A 254 5.51 11.69 -5.15
N ASP A 255 4.61 10.81 -4.82
CA ASP A 255 4.44 10.17 -3.50
C ASP A 255 5.39 8.96 -3.36
N THR A 256 6.67 9.26 -3.29
CA THR A 256 7.76 8.29 -3.46
C THR A 256 7.91 7.31 -2.31
N ASP A 257 7.64 7.73 -1.08
CA ASP A 257 7.64 6.87 0.11
C ASP A 257 6.52 5.83 0.03
N THR A 258 5.29 6.26 -0.21
CA THR A 258 4.15 5.35 -0.33
C THR A 258 4.26 4.43 -1.54
N ILE A 259 4.67 4.93 -2.72
CA ILE A 259 4.86 4.07 -3.89
C ILE A 259 5.99 3.06 -3.63
N GLY A 260 7.10 3.51 -3.02
CA GLY A 260 8.19 2.64 -2.59
C GLY A 260 7.75 1.55 -1.62
N ALA A 261 7.01 1.93 -0.56
CA ALA A 261 6.48 1.00 0.43
C ALA A 261 5.56 -0.08 -0.16
N MET A 262 4.71 0.29 -1.13
CA MET A 262 3.76 -0.62 -1.78
C MET A 262 4.37 -1.46 -2.91
N THR A 263 5.55 -1.12 -3.40
CA THR A 263 6.21 -1.83 -4.52
C THR A 263 6.65 -3.23 -4.13
N GLU A 264 6.72 -3.54 -2.83
CA GLU A 264 7.10 -4.86 -2.29
C GLU A 264 5.88 -5.62 -1.74
N PRO A 265 5.11 -6.27 -2.61
CA PRO A 265 4.00 -7.11 -2.17
C PRO A 265 4.43 -8.45 -1.56
#